data_8ab701a00d961e901e4b5f10e3e58291
#
_entry.id   8ab701a00d961e901e4b5f10e3e58291
#
_cell.length_a   1.000
_cell.length_b   1.000
_cell.length_c   1.000
_cell.angle_alpha   90.00
_cell.angle_beta   90.00
_cell.angle_gamma   90.00
#
_symmetry.space_group_name_H-M   'P 1'
#
loop_
_entity.id
_entity.type
_entity.pdbx_description
1 polymer ?
#
loop_
_entity_poly.entity_id
_entity_poly.type
_entity_poly.pdbx_seq_one_letter_code
_entity_poly.pdbx_strand_id
1 'polypeptide(L)'
;MKRQRGVSSLLMVLLLLALGSLLLQGMNQQQRSLLAQVSAETQAIRDTAAAQSALQWGKGVNWPLQSAVACQQENSQRWRACLRLFNDDRALLIAGSGTIQLWQSASIEQGKLRYLAHGWSDFCPLKESALCLMP
;
A
#
# COMPACT_ATOMS: atom_id res chain seq x y z
N MET A 1 61.43 -33.88 -2.17
CA MET A 1 60.79 -33.06 -1.13
C MET A 1 60.37 -31.65 -1.56
N LYS A 2 61.00 -31.05 -2.55
CA LYS A 2 60.61 -29.71 -3.04
C LYS A 2 59.27 -29.65 -3.79
N ARG A 3 58.76 -30.75 -4.35
CA ARG A 3 57.50 -30.83 -5.05
C ARG A 3 56.28 -30.72 -4.13
N GLN A 4 56.36 -31.15 -2.88
CA GLN A 4 55.25 -31.14 -1.94
C GLN A 4 54.94 -29.74 -1.38
N ARG A 5 55.94 -28.86 -1.31
CA ARG A 5 55.74 -27.49 -0.83
C ARG A 5 54.93 -26.62 -1.81
N GLY A 6 55.08 -26.85 -3.10
CA GLY A 6 54.34 -26.16 -4.14
C GLY A 6 52.85 -26.55 -4.19
N VAL A 7 52.57 -27.85 -3.97
CA VAL A 7 51.19 -28.37 -3.97
C VAL A 7 50.38 -27.84 -2.78
N SER A 8 51.02 -27.75 -1.59
CA SER A 8 50.38 -27.20 -0.39
C SER A 8 50.05 -25.72 -0.54
N SER A 9 50.94 -24.93 -1.13
CA SER A 9 50.73 -23.51 -1.39
C SER A 9 49.59 -23.27 -2.41
N LEU A 10 49.56 -24.07 -3.48
CA LEU A 10 48.52 -24.00 -4.51
C LEU A 10 47.12 -24.37 -3.95
N LEU A 11 47.11 -25.40 -3.11
CA LEU A 11 45.88 -25.84 -2.43
C LEU A 11 45.33 -24.74 -1.49
N MET A 12 46.21 -24.06 -0.77
CA MET A 12 45.86 -22.99 0.13
C MET A 12 45.28 -21.77 -0.63
N VAL A 13 45.87 -21.41 -1.77
CA VAL A 13 45.36 -20.34 -2.63
C VAL A 13 44.00 -20.69 -3.20
N LEU A 14 43.78 -21.92 -3.67
CA LEU A 14 42.50 -22.39 -4.17
C LEU A 14 41.42 -22.36 -3.07
N LEU A 15 41.77 -22.73 -1.85
CA LEU A 15 40.86 -22.71 -0.71
C LEU A 15 40.44 -21.28 -0.34
N LEU A 16 41.38 -20.33 -0.35
CA LEU A 16 41.10 -18.92 -0.12
C LEU A 16 40.24 -18.32 -1.23
N LEU A 17 40.46 -18.69 -2.50
CA LEU A 17 39.63 -18.26 -3.61
C LEU A 17 38.19 -18.81 -3.49
N ALA A 18 38.05 -20.07 -3.10
CA ALA A 18 36.73 -20.68 -2.89
C ALA A 18 35.97 -19.99 -1.75
N LEU A 19 36.63 -19.74 -0.62
CA LEU A 19 36.01 -19.02 0.52
C LEU A 19 35.65 -17.59 0.15
N GLY A 20 36.52 -16.87 -0.57
CA GLY A 20 36.24 -15.52 -1.06
C GLY A 20 35.04 -15.48 -1.99
N SER A 21 34.90 -16.45 -2.89
CA SER A 21 33.78 -16.58 -3.80
C SER A 21 32.45 -16.82 -3.05
N LEU A 22 32.45 -17.69 -2.03
CA LEU A 22 31.28 -17.95 -1.20
C LEU A 22 30.83 -16.71 -0.41
N LEU A 23 31.79 -15.94 0.13
CA LEU A 23 31.49 -14.69 0.83
C LEU A 23 30.85 -13.65 -0.10
N LEU A 24 31.40 -13.49 -1.31
CA LEU A 24 30.85 -12.58 -2.32
C LEU A 24 29.41 -12.97 -2.74
N GLN A 25 29.16 -14.26 -2.91
CA GLN A 25 27.82 -14.76 -3.22
C GLN A 25 26.84 -14.49 -2.08
N GLY A 26 27.26 -14.71 -0.84
CA GLY A 26 26.44 -14.42 0.35
C GLY A 26 26.09 -12.93 0.46
N MET A 27 27.04 -12.05 0.27
CA MET A 27 26.82 -10.59 0.26
C MET A 27 25.88 -10.16 -0.87
N ASN A 28 26.04 -10.74 -2.06
CA ASN A 28 25.18 -10.41 -3.21
C ASN A 28 23.74 -10.83 -2.98
N GLN A 29 23.49 -11.98 -2.36
CA GLN A 29 22.14 -12.41 -1.96
C GLN A 29 21.52 -11.48 -0.92
N GLN A 30 22.27 -11.05 0.08
CA GLN A 30 21.78 -10.09 1.09
C GLN A 30 21.40 -8.76 0.46
N GLN A 31 22.21 -8.22 -0.45
CA GLN A 31 21.91 -6.99 -1.16
C GLN A 31 20.64 -7.09 -1.99
N ARG A 32 20.43 -8.20 -2.70
CA ARG A 32 19.21 -8.43 -3.47
C ARG A 32 17.96 -8.49 -2.59
N SER A 33 18.06 -9.15 -1.44
CA SER A 33 16.96 -9.21 -0.46
C SER A 33 16.62 -7.84 0.10
N LEU A 34 17.62 -7.03 0.47
CA LEU A 34 17.42 -5.66 0.97
C LEU A 34 16.81 -4.75 -0.09
N LEU A 35 17.29 -4.84 -1.35
CA LEU A 35 16.71 -4.06 -2.45
C LEU A 35 15.25 -4.43 -2.72
N ALA A 36 14.89 -5.70 -2.64
CA ALA A 36 13.51 -6.16 -2.78
C ALA A 36 12.62 -5.62 -1.65
N GLN A 37 13.09 -5.61 -0.41
CA GLN A 37 12.38 -5.04 0.73
C GLN A 37 12.16 -3.54 0.56
N VAL A 38 13.21 -2.78 0.24
CA VAL A 38 13.13 -1.33 0.01
C VAL A 38 12.17 -1.00 -1.12
N SER A 39 12.18 -1.79 -2.19
CA SER A 39 11.26 -1.61 -3.32
C SER A 39 9.80 -1.84 -2.89
N ALA A 40 9.52 -2.89 -2.13
CA ALA A 40 8.18 -3.20 -1.63
C ALA A 40 7.68 -2.12 -0.65
N GLU A 41 8.52 -1.66 0.26
CA GLU A 41 8.20 -0.59 1.20
C GLU A 41 7.93 0.74 0.48
N THR A 42 8.74 1.08 -0.50
CA THR A 42 8.57 2.29 -1.31
C THR A 42 7.24 2.24 -2.08
N GLN A 43 6.89 1.08 -2.63
CA GLN A 43 5.61 0.91 -3.32
C GLN A 43 4.43 1.05 -2.35
N ALA A 44 4.50 0.43 -1.17
CA ALA A 44 3.46 0.55 -0.14
C ALA A 44 3.24 2.00 0.31
N ILE A 45 4.32 2.77 0.48
CA ILE A 45 4.24 4.20 0.81
C ILE A 45 3.54 4.99 -0.30
N ARG A 46 3.91 4.74 -1.56
CA ARG A 46 3.29 5.40 -2.72
C ARG A 46 1.80 5.07 -2.83
N ASP A 47 1.44 3.80 -2.65
CA ASP A 47 0.05 3.36 -2.73
C ASP A 47 -0.79 3.96 -1.58
N THR A 48 -0.23 4.05 -0.39
CA THR A 48 -0.87 4.72 0.75
C THR A 48 -1.06 6.21 0.50
N ALA A 49 -0.04 6.89 -0.01
CA ALA A 49 -0.13 8.32 -0.35
C ALA A 49 -1.17 8.57 -1.46
N ALA A 50 -1.23 7.69 -2.46
CA ALA A 50 -2.24 7.75 -3.52
C ALA A 50 -3.66 7.53 -2.97
N ALA A 51 -3.85 6.58 -2.04
CA ALA A 51 -5.13 6.35 -1.39
C ALA A 51 -5.58 7.55 -0.53
N GLN A 52 -4.66 8.19 0.19
CA GLN A 52 -4.94 9.42 0.94
C GLN A 52 -5.33 10.57 0.00
N SER A 53 -4.65 10.71 -1.12
CA SER A 53 -4.99 11.69 -2.15
C SER A 53 -6.38 11.43 -2.75
N ALA A 54 -6.70 10.16 -3.03
CA ALA A 54 -8.03 9.76 -3.49
C ALA A 54 -9.12 10.10 -2.48
N LEU A 55 -8.86 9.93 -1.19
CA LEU A 55 -9.80 10.28 -0.12
C LEU A 55 -10.04 11.79 -0.07
N GLN A 56 -8.99 12.60 -0.17
CA GLN A 56 -9.13 14.07 -0.19
C GLN A 56 -9.87 14.54 -1.45
N TRP A 57 -9.56 13.96 -2.59
CA TRP A 57 -10.31 14.22 -3.82
C TRP A 57 -11.78 13.86 -3.66
N GLY A 58 -12.08 12.67 -3.12
CA GLY A 58 -13.46 12.22 -2.88
C GLY A 58 -14.26 13.15 -1.95
N LYS A 59 -13.61 13.78 -0.97
CA LYS A 59 -14.23 14.80 -0.13
C LYS A 59 -14.63 16.06 -0.91
N GLY A 60 -13.91 16.38 -1.96
CA GLY A 60 -14.20 17.54 -2.82
C GLY A 60 -15.24 17.29 -3.89
N VAL A 61 -15.67 16.05 -4.09
CA VAL A 61 -16.68 15.70 -5.10
C VAL A 61 -18.08 16.10 -4.63
N ASN A 62 -18.87 16.60 -5.57
CA ASN A 62 -20.31 16.84 -5.33
C ASN A 62 -21.08 15.52 -5.47
N TRP A 63 -21.40 14.92 -4.36
CA TRP A 63 -22.10 13.63 -4.32
C TRP A 63 -23.60 13.78 -4.45
N PRO A 64 -24.27 12.94 -5.28
CA PRO A 64 -25.73 12.87 -5.28
C PRO A 64 -26.21 12.17 -4.00
N LEU A 65 -27.04 12.84 -3.22
CA LEU A 65 -27.57 12.30 -1.96
C LEU A 65 -28.89 11.53 -2.12
N GLN A 66 -29.30 11.24 -3.35
CA GLN A 66 -30.51 10.47 -3.64
C GLN A 66 -30.25 8.98 -3.82
N SER A 67 -28.98 8.60 -4.09
CA SER A 67 -28.61 7.21 -4.33
C SER A 67 -27.98 6.60 -3.09
N ALA A 68 -28.35 5.35 -2.78
CA ALA A 68 -27.76 4.63 -1.66
C ALA A 68 -26.24 4.45 -1.79
N VAL A 69 -25.76 4.32 -3.03
CA VAL A 69 -24.33 4.27 -3.36
C VAL A 69 -24.08 5.06 -4.64
N ALA A 70 -23.08 5.92 -4.61
CA ALA A 70 -22.60 6.65 -5.77
C ALA A 70 -21.07 6.53 -5.85
N CYS A 71 -20.55 6.20 -7.03
CA CYS A 71 -19.11 6.06 -7.26
C CYS A 71 -18.65 7.01 -8.35
N GLN A 72 -17.44 7.53 -8.18
CA GLN A 72 -16.74 8.31 -9.19
C GLN A 72 -15.29 7.86 -9.30
N GLN A 73 -14.72 8.07 -10.48
CA GLN A 73 -13.33 7.74 -10.78
C GLN A 73 -12.64 8.95 -11.38
N GLU A 74 -11.43 9.23 -10.90
CA GLU A 74 -10.53 10.20 -11.52
C GLU A 74 -9.59 9.45 -12.45
N ASN A 75 -9.73 9.67 -13.75
CA ASN A 75 -9.10 8.84 -14.78
C ASN A 75 -7.58 9.06 -14.91
N SER A 76 -7.11 10.28 -14.64
CA SER A 76 -5.68 10.61 -14.78
C SER A 76 -4.84 9.98 -13.69
N GLN A 77 -5.39 9.86 -12.47
CA GLN A 77 -4.67 9.36 -11.28
C GLN A 77 -5.08 7.95 -10.87
N ARG A 78 -6.06 7.36 -11.53
CA ARG A 78 -6.65 6.06 -11.16
C ARG A 78 -7.24 6.03 -9.75
N TRP A 79 -7.66 7.18 -9.23
CA TRP A 79 -8.35 7.25 -7.96
C TRP A 79 -9.81 6.88 -8.14
N ARG A 80 -10.32 6.15 -7.17
CA ARG A 80 -11.72 5.78 -7.12
C ARG A 80 -12.30 6.13 -5.76
N ALA A 81 -13.49 6.67 -5.74
CA ALA A 81 -14.22 6.94 -4.51
C ALA A 81 -15.67 6.57 -4.67
N CYS A 82 -16.27 6.05 -3.61
CA CYS A 82 -17.69 5.72 -3.52
C CYS A 82 -18.24 6.29 -2.23
N LEU A 83 -19.37 6.96 -2.31
CA LEU A 83 -20.14 7.39 -1.16
C LEU A 83 -21.28 6.42 -0.93
N ARG A 84 -21.40 5.87 0.26
CA ARG A 84 -22.50 5.03 0.71
C ARG A 84 -23.33 5.78 1.73
N LEU A 85 -24.63 5.84 1.50
CA LEU A 85 -25.58 6.47 2.41
C LEU A 85 -26.30 5.39 3.22
N PHE A 86 -26.55 5.67 4.49
CA PHE A 86 -27.31 4.85 5.40
C PHE A 86 -28.64 5.51 5.78
N ASN A 87 -29.60 4.72 6.25
CA ASN A 87 -30.95 5.20 6.56
C ASN A 87 -31.04 6.11 7.80
N ASP A 88 -29.95 6.26 8.54
CA ASP A 88 -29.84 7.01 9.79
C ASP A 88 -29.05 8.32 9.64
N ASP A 89 -29.07 8.92 8.47
CA ASP A 89 -28.35 10.15 8.11
C ASP A 89 -26.81 10.02 8.28
N ARG A 90 -26.31 8.81 8.32
CA ARG A 90 -24.87 8.52 8.26
C ARG A 90 -24.45 8.22 6.83
N ALA A 91 -23.19 8.50 6.55
CA ALA A 91 -22.58 8.19 5.26
C ALA A 91 -21.15 7.70 5.47
N LEU A 92 -20.67 6.94 4.52
CA LEU A 92 -19.31 6.46 4.49
C LEU A 92 -18.70 6.72 3.11
N LEU A 93 -17.65 7.53 3.10
CA LEU A 93 -16.83 7.72 1.91
C LEU A 93 -15.75 6.64 1.91
N ILE A 94 -15.67 5.87 0.84
CA ILE A 94 -14.66 4.86 0.60
C ILE A 94 -13.82 5.35 -0.57
N ALA A 95 -12.54 5.52 -0.38
CA ALA A 95 -11.66 5.97 -1.46
C ALA A 95 -10.39 5.13 -1.50
N GLY A 96 -9.82 5.00 -2.68
CA GLY A 96 -8.61 4.20 -2.81
C GLY A 96 -7.92 4.33 -4.15
N SER A 97 -6.75 3.74 -4.19
CA SER A 97 -5.93 3.57 -5.38
C SER A 97 -5.32 2.17 -5.34
N GLY A 98 -5.52 1.39 -6.39
CA GLY A 98 -5.08 0.00 -6.41
C GLY A 98 -5.77 -0.85 -5.34
N THR A 99 -4.98 -1.50 -4.50
CA THR A 99 -5.47 -2.40 -3.45
C THR A 99 -5.70 -1.71 -2.09
N ILE A 100 -5.25 -0.47 -1.93
CA ILE A 100 -5.36 0.27 -0.67
C ILE A 100 -6.62 1.11 -0.69
N GLN A 101 -7.44 0.93 0.33
CA GLN A 101 -8.67 1.67 0.56
C GLN A 101 -8.61 2.38 1.92
N LEU A 102 -9.20 3.56 1.97
CA LEU A 102 -9.36 4.36 3.17
C LEU A 102 -10.84 4.73 3.31
N TRP A 103 -11.26 4.97 4.54
CA TRP A 103 -12.64 5.27 4.88
C TRP A 103 -12.73 6.59 5.61
N GLN A 104 -13.80 7.32 5.35
CA GLN A 104 -14.15 8.55 6.05
C GLN A 104 -15.62 8.54 6.40
N SER A 105 -15.90 8.57 7.67
CA SER A 105 -17.26 8.69 8.18
C SER A 105 -17.80 10.12 7.97
N ALA A 106 -19.06 10.20 7.63
CA ALA A 106 -19.75 11.45 7.40
C ALA A 106 -21.20 11.37 7.92
N SER A 107 -21.83 12.53 8.09
CA SER A 107 -23.23 12.67 8.40
C SER A 107 -23.92 13.56 7.36
N ILE A 108 -25.23 13.41 7.24
CA ILE A 108 -26.06 14.29 6.44
C ILE A 108 -26.79 15.24 7.40
N GLU A 109 -26.47 16.51 7.29
CA GLU A 109 -27.06 17.56 8.10
C GLU A 109 -27.71 18.61 7.19
N GLN A 110 -29.01 18.84 7.36
CA GLN A 110 -29.77 19.79 6.55
C GLN A 110 -29.61 19.58 5.03
N GLY A 111 -29.59 18.31 4.59
CA GLY A 111 -29.44 17.96 3.19
C GLY A 111 -28.03 18.14 2.63
N LYS A 112 -27.03 18.38 3.49
CA LYS A 112 -25.63 18.54 3.12
C LYS A 112 -24.78 17.47 3.76
N LEU A 113 -23.81 16.96 2.99
CA LEU A 113 -22.82 15.99 3.47
C LEU A 113 -21.76 16.72 4.31
N ARG A 114 -21.56 16.23 5.53
CA ARG A 114 -20.54 16.75 6.44
C ARG A 114 -19.63 15.63 6.90
N TYR A 115 -18.34 15.75 6.61
CA TYR A 115 -17.31 14.79 7.05
C TYR A 115 -16.97 15.01 8.51
N LEU A 116 -16.89 13.92 9.27
CA LEU A 116 -16.50 13.98 10.68
C LEU A 116 -15.01 14.28 10.80
N ALA A 117 -14.63 15.16 11.75
CA ALA A 117 -13.24 15.60 11.94
C ALA A 117 -12.29 14.44 12.26
N HIS A 118 -12.76 13.43 12.98
CA HIS A 118 -12.01 12.22 13.36
C HIS A 118 -12.59 10.94 12.74
N GLY A 119 -13.29 11.06 11.62
CA GLY A 119 -13.95 9.94 10.95
C GLY A 119 -13.07 9.16 9.97
N TRP A 120 -11.81 9.53 9.83
CA TRP A 120 -10.86 8.83 8.98
C TRP A 120 -10.40 7.52 9.61
N SER A 121 -10.28 6.47 8.79
CA SER A 121 -9.68 5.20 9.21
C SER A 121 -9.05 4.48 8.03
N ASP A 122 -8.07 3.64 8.32
CA ASP A 122 -7.39 2.73 7.40
C ASP A 122 -7.92 1.30 7.50
N PHE A 123 -8.96 1.11 8.29
CA PHE A 123 -9.69 -0.15 8.42
C PHE A 123 -11.21 0.11 8.33
N CYS A 124 -11.97 -0.93 8.02
CA CYS A 124 -13.43 -0.83 7.93
C CYS A 124 -14.03 -0.40 9.28
N PRO A 125 -14.70 0.77 9.36
CA PRO A 125 -15.28 1.26 10.61
C PRO A 125 -16.62 0.62 10.94
N LEU A 126 -17.17 -0.24 10.07
CA LEU A 126 -18.47 -0.87 10.21
C LEU A 126 -18.37 -2.31 10.71
N LYS A 127 -19.41 -2.79 11.38
CA LYS A 127 -19.50 -4.20 11.79
C LYS A 127 -19.66 -5.14 10.59
N GLU A 128 -20.39 -4.72 9.58
CA GLU A 128 -20.56 -5.46 8.33
C GLU A 128 -19.48 -5.05 7.32
N SER A 129 -18.48 -5.89 7.17
CA SER A 129 -17.35 -5.64 6.26
C SER A 129 -17.77 -5.50 4.79
N ALA A 130 -18.86 -6.14 4.39
CA ALA A 130 -19.39 -6.04 3.04
C ALA A 130 -19.80 -4.60 2.65
N LEU A 131 -20.23 -3.80 3.62
CA LEU A 131 -20.60 -2.41 3.40
C LEU A 131 -19.39 -1.48 3.21
N CYS A 132 -18.22 -1.93 3.56
CA CYS A 132 -16.97 -1.20 3.37
C CYS A 132 -16.31 -1.44 2.01
N LEU A 133 -16.84 -2.34 1.22
CA LEU A 133 -16.29 -2.64 -0.11
C LEU A 133 -16.84 -1.65 -1.14
N MET A 134 -15.99 -1.25 -2.06
CA MET A 134 -16.44 -0.54 -3.26
C MET A 134 -17.20 -1.52 -4.16
N PRO A 135 -18.37 -1.15 -4.63
CA PRO A 135 -19.10 -1.96 -5.59
C PRO A 135 -18.41 -2.07 -6.95
#